data_3e91f2fb395cc007ce55836b872aa627
#
_entry.id   3e91f2fb395cc007ce55836b872aa627
#
_cell.length_a   1.000
_cell.length_b   1.000
_cell.length_c   1.000
_cell.angle_alpha   90.00
_cell.angle_beta   90.00
_cell.angle_gamma   90.00
#
_symmetry.space_group_name_H-M   'P 1'
#
loop_
_entity.id
_entity.type
_entity.pdbx_description
1 polymer ?
#
loop_
_entity_poly.entity_id
_entity_poly.type
_entity_poly.pdbx_seq_one_letter_code
_entity_poly.pdbx_strand_id
1 'polypeptide(L)'
;LPALESKWPLLGKELNPLAKNPVDTPLDVGVRAINSLLTVGRGQRIGIIAGSGVGKSVLLGMMSKYTEADVVVIALIGERAREVGTMVNELFKDEASKKITVVAVPADRSPLMRIRAANRATAIAEYFRDQNKNVLLIMDSLTRIAHAKREIGLSLGETATSKGYPASVISMIPNLIERTGTSDKGQGSITSFYTILADGDDNNDPVVDTARAILDGHIVLSRLNAQMGIYPAVDISHSISRVMDDLISADHLEASKLFRKHISSYIENKDLLLMGGYTPGQDKDLDEAIQMWPKLIDFI
;
A
#
# COMPACT_ATOMS: atom_id res chain seq x y z
N LEU A 1 17.09 -27.44 -6.17
CA LEU A 1 17.08 -25.98 -6.37
C LEU A 1 17.93 -25.70 -7.60
N PRO A 2 17.45 -24.91 -8.58
CA PRO A 2 18.28 -24.51 -9.71
C PRO A 2 19.51 -23.77 -9.19
N ALA A 3 20.65 -23.95 -9.85
CA ALA A 3 21.87 -23.22 -9.52
C ALA A 3 21.60 -21.73 -9.66
N LEU A 4 21.86 -20.94 -8.60
CA LEU A 4 21.70 -19.49 -8.63
C LEU A 4 22.79 -18.92 -9.54
N GLU A 5 22.40 -18.34 -10.67
CA GLU A 5 23.32 -17.71 -11.62
C GLU A 5 23.98 -16.44 -11.04
N SER A 6 23.37 -15.84 -10.01
CA SER A 6 23.90 -14.63 -9.38
C SER A 6 23.57 -14.57 -7.89
N LYS A 7 24.43 -13.86 -7.12
CA LYS A 7 24.23 -13.56 -5.70
C LYS A 7 23.82 -12.11 -5.53
N TRP A 8 22.81 -11.85 -4.71
CA TRP A 8 22.38 -10.51 -4.34
C TRP A 8 22.48 -10.30 -2.82
N PRO A 9 23.01 -9.17 -2.33
CA PRO A 9 23.14 -8.93 -0.89
C PRO A 9 21.76 -8.81 -0.24
N LEU A 10 21.57 -9.47 0.90
CA LEU A 10 20.29 -9.49 1.61
C LEU A 10 19.86 -8.08 2.09
N LEU A 11 20.81 -7.26 2.48
CA LEU A 11 20.55 -5.89 2.95
C LEU A 11 20.58 -4.85 1.83
N GLY A 12 20.67 -5.31 0.57
CA GLY A 12 20.69 -4.44 -0.60
C GLY A 12 22.05 -3.79 -0.86
N LYS A 13 22.04 -2.89 -1.84
CA LYS A 13 23.18 -2.01 -2.14
C LYS A 13 22.75 -0.58 -1.83
N GLU A 14 23.64 0.22 -1.31
CA GLU A 14 23.41 1.64 -1.14
C GLU A 14 23.26 2.31 -2.51
N LEU A 15 22.17 3.03 -2.68
CA LEU A 15 21.92 3.84 -3.87
C LEU A 15 22.18 5.31 -3.51
N ASN A 16 22.81 6.03 -4.41
CA ASN A 16 22.94 7.48 -4.27
C ASN A 16 21.56 8.13 -4.46
N PRO A 17 20.96 8.77 -3.44
CA PRO A 17 19.64 9.38 -3.56
C PRO A 17 19.55 10.44 -4.67
N LEU A 18 20.65 11.16 -4.93
CA LEU A 18 20.70 12.22 -5.94
C LEU A 18 20.78 11.66 -7.38
N ALA A 19 21.08 10.38 -7.54
CA ALA A 19 21.15 9.72 -8.84
C ALA A 19 19.84 8.98 -9.20
N LYS A 20 18.88 8.88 -8.27
CA LYS A 20 17.59 8.24 -8.55
C LYS A 20 16.78 9.05 -9.56
N ASN A 21 16.14 8.34 -10.51
CA ASN A 21 15.21 8.96 -11.45
C ASN A 21 13.96 9.50 -10.72
N PRO A 22 13.32 10.56 -11.23
CA PRO A 22 12.03 11.00 -10.73
C PRO A 22 10.93 9.95 -10.98
N VAL A 23 9.83 10.06 -10.27
CA VAL A 23 8.61 9.28 -10.52
C VAL A 23 7.77 10.08 -11.52
N ASP A 24 7.85 9.73 -12.80
CA ASP A 24 7.27 10.49 -13.93
C ASP A 24 6.37 9.66 -14.86
N THR A 25 6.25 8.37 -14.59
CA THR A 25 5.48 7.45 -15.42
C THR A 25 4.41 6.75 -14.58
N PRO A 26 3.12 6.78 -14.96
CA PRO A 26 2.08 6.07 -14.23
C PRO A 26 2.26 4.55 -14.33
N LEU A 27 1.79 3.85 -13.29
CA LEU A 27 1.71 2.39 -13.23
C LEU A 27 0.24 1.98 -13.10
N ASP A 28 -0.26 1.20 -14.04
CA ASP A 28 -1.54 0.52 -13.86
C ASP A 28 -1.39 -0.59 -12.81
N VAL A 29 -2.10 -0.44 -11.69
CA VAL A 29 -2.11 -1.41 -10.59
C VAL A 29 -3.31 -2.37 -10.68
N GLY A 30 -4.08 -2.33 -11.77
CA GLY A 30 -5.20 -3.23 -12.01
C GLY A 30 -6.47 -2.93 -11.19
N VAL A 31 -6.57 -1.75 -10.58
CA VAL A 31 -7.72 -1.35 -9.75
C VAL A 31 -8.19 0.03 -10.17
N ARG A 32 -9.39 0.10 -10.77
CA ARG A 32 -9.96 1.32 -11.36
C ARG A 32 -9.95 2.51 -10.39
N ALA A 33 -10.46 2.33 -9.18
CA ALA A 33 -10.52 3.40 -8.18
C ALA A 33 -9.13 3.97 -7.84
N ILE A 34 -8.08 3.12 -7.79
CA ILE A 34 -6.71 3.57 -7.52
C ILE A 34 -6.15 4.27 -8.76
N ASN A 35 -6.24 3.64 -9.93
CA ASN A 35 -5.69 4.20 -11.17
C ASN A 35 -6.26 5.58 -11.52
N SER A 36 -7.57 5.79 -11.24
CA SER A 36 -8.26 7.02 -11.62
C SER A 36 -8.21 8.12 -10.56
N LEU A 37 -8.24 7.77 -9.26
CA LEU A 37 -8.45 8.73 -8.18
C LEU A 37 -7.23 8.89 -7.26
N LEU A 38 -6.25 7.98 -7.38
CA LEU A 38 -5.03 7.89 -6.58
C LEU A 38 -3.87 7.40 -7.45
N THR A 39 -3.79 7.88 -8.70
CA THR A 39 -2.83 7.38 -9.70
C THR A 39 -1.45 7.17 -9.12
N VAL A 40 -0.92 5.98 -9.35
CA VAL A 40 0.37 5.50 -8.82
C VAL A 40 1.44 5.65 -9.88
N GLY A 41 2.64 6.09 -9.49
CA GLY A 41 3.79 6.17 -10.37
C GLY A 41 4.75 4.99 -10.22
N ARG A 42 5.48 4.69 -11.28
CA ARG A 42 6.55 3.68 -11.26
C ARG A 42 7.67 4.12 -10.32
N GLY A 43 7.93 3.31 -9.30
CA GLY A 43 8.89 3.64 -8.24
C GLY A 43 8.28 4.39 -7.05
N GLN A 44 6.98 4.62 -7.01
CA GLN A 44 6.31 5.24 -5.86
C GLN A 44 6.19 4.26 -4.68
N ARG A 45 6.27 4.80 -3.46
CA ARG A 45 6.14 4.07 -2.20
C ARG A 45 4.83 4.45 -1.51
N ILE A 46 3.94 3.49 -1.29
CA ILE A 46 2.57 3.75 -0.84
C ILE A 46 2.25 2.90 0.39
N GLY A 47 1.56 3.50 1.36
CA GLY A 47 0.98 2.79 2.49
C GLY A 47 -0.45 2.34 2.19
N ILE A 48 -0.82 1.12 2.58
CA ILE A 48 -2.23 0.70 2.66
C ILE A 48 -2.59 0.58 4.13
N ILE A 49 -3.36 1.54 4.63
CA ILE A 49 -3.81 1.58 6.02
C ILE A 49 -5.15 0.88 6.10
N ALA A 50 -5.23 -0.21 6.85
CA ALA A 50 -6.40 -1.06 6.88
C ALA A 50 -6.65 -1.64 8.26
N GLY A 51 -7.91 -1.64 8.69
CA GLY A 51 -8.39 -2.46 9.79
C GLY A 51 -8.64 -3.91 9.36
N SER A 52 -9.18 -4.73 10.28
CA SER A 52 -9.58 -6.10 9.97
C SER A 52 -10.89 -6.14 9.18
N GLY A 53 -10.99 -7.05 8.19
CA GLY A 53 -12.24 -7.36 7.48
C GLY A 53 -12.68 -6.35 6.43
N VAL A 54 -11.82 -5.43 5.99
CA VAL A 54 -12.14 -4.38 5.00
C VAL A 54 -11.80 -4.77 3.54
N GLY A 55 -11.51 -6.04 3.27
CA GLY A 55 -11.20 -6.50 1.91
C GLY A 55 -9.73 -6.32 1.50
N LYS A 56 -8.80 -6.04 2.43
CA LYS A 56 -7.36 -5.86 2.17
C LYS A 56 -6.78 -6.97 1.29
N SER A 57 -6.94 -8.23 1.67
CA SER A 57 -6.33 -9.36 0.95
C SER A 57 -6.88 -9.53 -0.47
N VAL A 58 -8.16 -9.20 -0.69
CA VAL A 58 -8.78 -9.20 -2.03
C VAL A 58 -8.15 -8.11 -2.89
N LEU A 59 -8.01 -6.89 -2.34
CA LEU A 59 -7.36 -5.77 -3.03
C LEU A 59 -5.93 -6.12 -3.43
N LEU A 60 -5.12 -6.66 -2.50
CA LEU A 60 -3.74 -7.07 -2.80
C LEU A 60 -3.69 -8.17 -3.87
N GLY A 61 -4.64 -9.11 -3.84
CA GLY A 61 -4.78 -10.15 -4.88
C GLY A 61 -5.09 -9.56 -6.26
N MET A 62 -6.01 -8.60 -6.35
CA MET A 62 -6.35 -7.90 -7.59
C MET A 62 -5.13 -7.17 -8.15
N MET A 63 -4.45 -6.36 -7.31
CA MET A 63 -3.25 -5.63 -7.71
C MET A 63 -2.15 -6.58 -8.21
N SER A 64 -1.96 -7.72 -7.55
CA SER A 64 -0.95 -8.70 -7.93
C SER A 64 -1.21 -9.35 -9.29
N LYS A 65 -2.46 -9.58 -9.62
CA LYS A 65 -2.87 -10.24 -10.87
C LYS A 65 -2.94 -9.29 -12.05
N TYR A 66 -3.51 -8.10 -11.84
CA TYR A 66 -3.91 -7.21 -12.92
C TYR A 66 -2.96 -6.04 -13.17
N THR A 67 -1.93 -5.86 -12.34
CA THR A 67 -0.91 -4.82 -12.59
C THR A 67 -0.18 -5.06 -13.90
N GLU A 68 0.24 -3.98 -14.55
CA GLU A 68 1.13 -4.02 -15.72
C GLU A 68 2.62 -4.19 -15.37
N ALA A 69 2.98 -4.28 -14.08
CA ALA A 69 4.36 -4.52 -13.66
C ALA A 69 4.91 -5.84 -14.25
N ASP A 70 6.21 -5.83 -14.63
CA ASP A 70 6.90 -6.98 -15.21
C ASP A 70 7.04 -8.13 -14.20
N VAL A 71 7.26 -7.80 -12.94
CA VAL A 71 7.49 -8.74 -11.83
C VAL A 71 6.71 -8.28 -10.62
N VAL A 72 6.09 -9.23 -9.93
CA VAL A 72 5.40 -8.99 -8.67
C VAL A 72 6.08 -9.78 -7.56
N VAL A 73 6.48 -9.10 -6.48
CA VAL A 73 7.04 -9.72 -5.29
C VAL A 73 6.08 -9.48 -4.13
N ILE A 74 5.59 -10.54 -3.52
CA ILE A 74 4.66 -10.46 -2.40
C ILE A 74 5.33 -11.01 -1.15
N ALA A 75 5.43 -10.21 -0.11
CA ALA A 75 5.94 -10.60 1.20
C ALA A 75 4.78 -10.72 2.19
N LEU A 76 4.41 -11.94 2.56
CA LEU A 76 3.39 -12.24 3.57
C LEU A 76 4.07 -12.52 4.90
N ILE A 77 4.15 -11.51 5.77
CA ILE A 77 4.98 -11.54 6.97
C ILE A 77 4.13 -11.38 8.23
N GLY A 78 4.12 -12.39 9.06
CA GLY A 78 3.42 -12.38 10.34
C GLY A 78 1.91 -12.52 10.24
N GLU A 79 1.37 -12.87 9.08
CA GLU A 79 -0.04 -13.19 8.89
C GLU A 79 -0.33 -14.64 9.34
N ARG A 80 -1.60 -14.95 9.59
CA ARG A 80 -2.00 -16.30 10.01
C ARG A 80 -1.70 -17.32 8.91
N ALA A 81 -1.20 -18.49 9.27
CA ALA A 81 -0.85 -19.55 8.31
C ALA A 81 -2.01 -19.91 7.35
N ARG A 82 -3.26 -19.90 7.85
CA ARG A 82 -4.47 -20.13 7.03
C ARG A 82 -4.66 -19.03 5.98
N GLU A 83 -4.49 -17.76 6.37
CA GLU A 83 -4.67 -16.61 5.46
C GLU A 83 -3.59 -16.61 4.38
N VAL A 84 -2.35 -16.91 4.77
CA VAL A 84 -1.23 -17.11 3.84
C VAL A 84 -1.56 -18.21 2.83
N GLY A 85 -2.01 -19.39 3.29
CA GLY A 85 -2.38 -20.50 2.41
C GLY A 85 -3.50 -20.16 1.43
N THR A 86 -4.55 -19.47 1.91
CA THR A 86 -5.66 -19.03 1.06
C THR A 86 -5.18 -18.06 -0.02
N MET A 87 -4.40 -17.04 0.35
CA MET A 87 -3.90 -16.04 -0.59
C MET A 87 -2.95 -16.66 -1.62
N VAL A 88 -2.03 -17.51 -1.21
CA VAL A 88 -1.12 -18.22 -2.12
C VAL A 88 -1.90 -19.08 -3.13
N ASN A 89 -2.88 -19.84 -2.66
CA ASN A 89 -3.72 -20.66 -3.54
C ASN A 89 -4.47 -19.79 -4.56
N GLU A 90 -5.01 -18.63 -4.16
CA GLU A 90 -5.69 -17.72 -5.08
C GLU A 90 -4.74 -17.10 -6.11
N LEU A 91 -3.53 -16.71 -5.70
CA LEU A 91 -2.53 -16.09 -6.58
C LEU A 91 -2.02 -17.05 -7.67
N PHE A 92 -1.94 -18.36 -7.36
CA PHE A 92 -1.36 -19.35 -8.28
C PHE A 92 -2.40 -20.17 -9.07
N LYS A 93 -3.67 -19.74 -9.10
CA LYS A 93 -4.71 -20.38 -9.91
C LYS A 93 -4.57 -20.09 -11.42
N ASP A 94 -4.04 -18.94 -11.78
CA ASP A 94 -4.10 -18.40 -13.14
C ASP A 94 -2.71 -18.21 -13.77
N GLU A 95 -2.66 -18.04 -15.09
CA GLU A 95 -1.45 -17.73 -15.87
C GLU A 95 -0.72 -16.45 -15.38
N ALA A 96 -1.44 -15.50 -14.78
CA ALA A 96 -0.86 -14.31 -14.16
C ALA A 96 0.18 -14.64 -13.08
N SER A 97 0.14 -15.83 -12.51
CA SER A 97 1.10 -16.32 -11.52
C SER A 97 2.55 -16.38 -12.00
N LYS A 98 2.79 -16.44 -13.32
CA LYS A 98 4.14 -16.57 -13.89
C LYS A 98 5.06 -15.42 -13.53
N LYS A 99 4.51 -14.22 -13.29
CA LYS A 99 5.27 -13.03 -12.86
C LYS A 99 5.33 -12.84 -11.33
N ILE A 100 4.69 -13.73 -10.55
CA ILE A 100 4.54 -13.57 -9.10
C ILE A 100 5.56 -14.42 -8.33
N THR A 101 6.27 -13.78 -7.41
CA THR A 101 7.14 -14.44 -6.42
C THR A 101 6.60 -14.16 -5.02
N VAL A 102 6.39 -15.20 -4.21
CA VAL A 102 5.90 -15.07 -2.84
C VAL A 102 6.99 -15.42 -1.83
N VAL A 103 7.20 -14.54 -0.85
CA VAL A 103 8.02 -14.78 0.35
C VAL A 103 7.08 -14.80 1.55
N ALA A 104 6.84 -15.97 2.14
CA ALA A 104 5.88 -16.12 3.21
C ALA A 104 6.55 -16.59 4.51
N VAL A 105 6.31 -15.86 5.61
CA VAL A 105 6.70 -16.24 6.97
C VAL A 105 5.52 -15.96 7.92
N PRO A 106 4.77 -17.00 8.30
CA PRO A 106 3.60 -16.85 9.15
C PRO A 106 3.95 -16.37 10.58
N ALA A 107 2.90 -15.98 11.32
CA ALA A 107 3.02 -15.37 12.64
C ALA A 107 3.64 -16.29 13.72
N ASP A 108 3.56 -17.61 13.55
CA ASP A 108 4.14 -18.62 14.45
C ASP A 108 5.67 -18.78 14.33
N ARG A 109 6.28 -18.10 13.34
CA ARG A 109 7.73 -18.14 13.12
C ARG A 109 8.46 -17.08 13.94
N SER A 110 9.75 -17.32 14.19
CA SER A 110 10.58 -16.43 15.02
C SER A 110 10.62 -14.99 14.46
N PRO A 111 10.76 -13.98 15.33
CA PRO A 111 10.89 -12.57 14.91
C PRO A 111 12.03 -12.34 13.92
N LEU A 112 13.14 -13.02 14.11
CA LEU A 112 14.30 -12.94 13.22
C LEU A 112 13.96 -13.42 11.80
N MET A 113 13.20 -14.50 11.66
CA MET A 113 12.75 -14.99 10.35
C MET A 113 11.82 -14.01 9.66
N ARG A 114 10.91 -13.35 10.41
CA ARG A 114 10.00 -12.31 9.87
C ARG A 114 10.80 -11.13 9.31
N ILE A 115 11.80 -10.63 10.03
CA ILE A 115 12.67 -9.53 9.55
C ILE A 115 13.50 -9.97 8.34
N ARG A 116 14.09 -11.17 8.38
CA ARG A 116 14.86 -11.70 7.24
C ARG A 116 14.02 -11.88 6.00
N ALA A 117 12.74 -12.25 6.14
CA ALA A 117 11.80 -12.38 5.02
C ALA A 117 11.53 -11.03 4.35
N ALA A 118 11.32 -9.96 5.13
CA ALA A 118 11.16 -8.60 4.61
C ALA A 118 12.38 -8.18 3.79
N ASN A 119 13.58 -8.34 4.36
CA ASN A 119 14.83 -8.04 3.65
C ASN A 119 15.00 -8.90 2.38
N ARG A 120 14.62 -10.18 2.42
CA ARG A 120 14.73 -11.08 1.27
C ARG A 120 13.77 -10.68 0.15
N ALA A 121 12.52 -10.35 0.47
CA ALA A 121 11.56 -9.88 -0.53
C ALA A 121 12.05 -8.59 -1.21
N THR A 122 12.55 -7.64 -0.41
CA THR A 122 13.13 -6.40 -0.93
C THR A 122 14.35 -6.67 -1.80
N ALA A 123 15.26 -7.57 -1.37
CA ALA A 123 16.44 -7.94 -2.16
C ALA A 123 16.08 -8.63 -3.50
N ILE A 124 15.02 -9.42 -3.54
CA ILE A 124 14.49 -9.99 -4.80
C ILE A 124 13.98 -8.87 -5.72
N ALA A 125 13.24 -7.90 -5.18
CA ALA A 125 12.75 -6.76 -5.94
C ALA A 125 13.92 -5.91 -6.49
N GLU A 126 14.94 -5.64 -5.69
CA GLU A 126 16.15 -4.92 -6.11
C GLU A 126 16.90 -5.64 -7.23
N TYR A 127 17.01 -6.96 -7.15
CA TYR A 127 17.64 -7.77 -8.20
C TYR A 127 16.95 -7.59 -9.56
N PHE A 128 15.63 -7.59 -9.61
CA PHE A 128 14.89 -7.38 -10.86
C PHE A 128 14.89 -5.93 -11.31
N ARG A 129 14.82 -4.95 -10.39
CA ARG A 129 14.98 -3.53 -10.72
C ARG A 129 16.31 -3.28 -11.46
N ASP A 130 17.41 -3.84 -10.96
CA ASP A 130 18.73 -3.66 -11.55
C ASP A 130 18.88 -4.39 -12.91
N GLN A 131 17.89 -5.19 -13.30
CA GLN A 131 17.70 -5.76 -14.64
C GLN A 131 16.75 -4.94 -15.51
N ASN A 132 16.49 -3.68 -15.16
CA ASN A 132 15.56 -2.76 -15.84
C ASN A 132 14.11 -3.26 -15.87
N LYS A 133 13.68 -4.02 -14.86
CA LYS A 133 12.29 -4.44 -14.70
C LYS A 133 11.50 -3.47 -13.82
N ASN A 134 10.24 -3.26 -14.16
CA ASN A 134 9.29 -2.59 -13.29
C ASN A 134 8.71 -3.62 -12.33
N VAL A 135 9.06 -3.49 -11.07
CA VAL A 135 8.69 -4.44 -10.02
C VAL A 135 7.57 -3.84 -9.17
N LEU A 136 6.52 -4.61 -8.92
CA LEU A 136 5.55 -4.33 -7.86
C LEU A 136 5.93 -5.13 -6.61
N LEU A 137 6.29 -4.45 -5.53
CA LEU A 137 6.53 -5.06 -4.23
C LEU A 137 5.32 -4.83 -3.32
N ILE A 138 4.69 -5.89 -2.84
CA ILE A 138 3.62 -5.83 -1.83
C ILE A 138 4.15 -6.44 -0.54
N MET A 139 4.15 -5.69 0.56
CA MET A 139 4.65 -6.13 1.87
C MET A 139 3.52 -6.12 2.90
N ASP A 140 3.01 -7.27 3.22
CA ASP A 140 1.91 -7.48 4.17
C ASP A 140 2.39 -8.25 5.42
N SER A 141 2.69 -7.60 6.56
CA SER A 141 2.52 -6.19 6.83
C SER A 141 3.74 -5.55 7.50
N LEU A 142 3.92 -4.25 7.26
CA LEU A 142 4.96 -3.45 7.93
C LEU A 142 4.80 -3.47 9.45
N THR A 143 3.56 -3.41 9.95
CA THR A 143 3.24 -3.50 11.38
C THR A 143 3.76 -4.79 12.00
N ARG A 144 3.63 -5.93 11.31
CA ARG A 144 4.14 -7.22 11.82
C ARG A 144 5.66 -7.29 11.84
N ILE A 145 6.33 -6.62 10.90
CA ILE A 145 7.78 -6.47 10.87
C ILE A 145 8.23 -5.60 12.04
N ALA A 146 7.55 -4.48 12.30
CA ALA A 146 7.80 -3.61 13.44
C ALA A 146 7.62 -4.34 14.78
N HIS A 147 6.56 -5.16 14.91
CA HIS A 147 6.38 -6.02 16.10
C HIS A 147 7.51 -7.03 16.29
N ALA A 148 7.97 -7.67 15.19
CA ALA A 148 9.09 -8.59 15.26
C ALA A 148 10.39 -7.89 15.71
N LYS A 149 10.65 -6.69 15.21
CA LYS A 149 11.80 -5.89 15.64
C LYS A 149 11.68 -5.43 17.08
N ARG A 150 10.47 -5.04 17.52
CA ARG A 150 10.19 -4.70 18.92
C ARG A 150 10.49 -5.87 19.87
N GLU A 151 10.04 -7.07 19.51
CA GLU A 151 10.26 -8.28 20.30
C GLU A 151 11.76 -8.56 20.48
N ILE A 152 12.56 -8.41 19.43
CA ILE A 152 14.01 -8.56 19.48
C ILE A 152 14.65 -7.45 20.33
N GLY A 153 14.31 -6.18 20.08
CA GLY A 153 14.88 -5.04 20.81
C GLY A 153 14.66 -5.15 22.32
N LEU A 154 13.41 -5.43 22.72
CA LEU A 154 13.08 -5.63 24.14
C LEU A 154 13.83 -6.83 24.76
N SER A 155 13.98 -7.93 24.03
CA SER A 155 14.74 -9.09 24.48
C SER A 155 16.25 -8.80 24.67
N LEU A 156 16.77 -7.81 23.95
CA LEU A 156 18.13 -7.32 24.04
C LEU A 156 18.30 -6.20 25.08
N GLY A 157 17.23 -5.82 25.80
CA GLY A 157 17.26 -4.79 26.83
C GLY A 157 17.13 -3.36 26.31
N GLU A 158 16.69 -3.16 25.04
CA GLU A 158 16.39 -1.80 24.56
C GLU A 158 15.23 -1.20 25.35
N THR A 159 15.35 0.06 25.71
CA THR A 159 14.26 0.79 26.39
C THR A 159 13.13 1.12 25.40
N ALA A 160 11.89 0.78 25.79
CA ALA A 160 10.72 1.17 25.04
C ALA A 160 10.50 2.70 25.13
N THR A 161 10.18 3.31 24.00
CA THR A 161 9.83 4.74 23.89
C THR A 161 8.31 4.89 23.70
N SER A 162 7.85 5.50 22.61
CA SER A 162 6.43 5.73 22.35
C SER A 162 5.67 4.41 22.10
N LYS A 163 4.55 4.22 22.78
CA LYS A 163 3.66 3.04 22.69
C LYS A 163 4.39 1.69 22.72
N GLY A 164 5.48 1.61 23.47
CA GLY A 164 6.24 0.38 23.69
C GLY A 164 7.19 -0.01 22.53
N TYR A 165 7.45 0.86 21.58
CA TYR A 165 8.43 0.61 20.52
C TYR A 165 9.83 1.14 20.90
N PRO A 166 10.88 0.30 20.84
CA PRO A 166 12.28 0.76 20.91
C PRO A 166 12.67 1.64 19.72
N ALA A 167 13.67 2.51 19.93
CA ALA A 167 14.18 3.39 18.86
C ALA A 167 14.67 2.63 17.62
N SER A 168 15.18 1.40 17.80
CA SER A 168 15.62 0.54 16.69
C SER A 168 14.49 0.12 15.74
N VAL A 169 13.23 0.13 16.21
CA VAL A 169 12.06 -0.12 15.34
C VAL A 169 11.82 1.09 14.44
N ILE A 170 11.82 2.29 15.02
CA ILE A 170 11.56 3.53 14.29
C ILE A 170 12.62 3.77 13.22
N SER A 171 13.89 3.46 13.49
CA SER A 171 14.97 3.60 12.49
C SER A 171 14.94 2.52 11.41
N MET A 172 14.42 1.31 11.70
CA MET A 172 14.33 0.23 10.72
C MET A 172 13.33 0.52 9.58
N ILE A 173 12.21 1.18 9.90
CA ILE A 173 11.13 1.44 8.92
C ILE A 173 11.62 2.27 7.74
N PRO A 174 12.24 3.47 7.95
CA PRO A 174 12.85 4.24 6.87
C PRO A 174 13.84 3.43 6.04
N ASN A 175 14.74 2.73 6.70
CA ASN A 175 15.78 1.94 6.02
C ASN A 175 15.20 0.86 5.10
N LEU A 176 14.08 0.24 5.49
CA LEU A 176 13.41 -0.76 4.65
C LEU A 176 12.69 -0.11 3.46
N ILE A 177 11.98 1.00 3.70
CA ILE A 177 11.19 1.70 2.66
C ILE A 177 12.11 2.35 1.63
N GLU A 178 13.21 2.99 2.05
CA GLU A 178 14.13 3.70 1.16
C GLU A 178 14.90 2.80 0.18
N ARG A 179 14.93 1.50 0.42
CA ARG A 179 15.49 0.50 -0.52
C ARG A 179 14.67 0.37 -1.80
N THR A 180 13.41 0.76 -1.77
CA THR A 180 12.51 0.75 -2.93
C THR A 180 12.54 2.08 -3.69
N GLY A 181 11.83 2.17 -4.78
CA GLY A 181 11.82 3.35 -5.63
C GLY A 181 12.48 3.13 -6.98
N THR A 182 12.78 4.22 -7.65
CA THR A 182 13.45 4.22 -8.97
C THR A 182 14.91 3.80 -8.87
N SER A 183 15.48 3.36 -10.00
CA SER A 183 16.91 3.03 -10.11
C SER A 183 17.76 4.29 -10.26
N ASP A 184 19.06 4.17 -9.92
CA ASP A 184 20.10 5.15 -10.20
C ASP A 184 20.84 4.90 -11.53
N LYS A 185 20.65 3.71 -12.13
CA LYS A 185 21.43 3.22 -13.30
C LYS A 185 20.57 2.54 -14.36
N GLY A 186 19.42 3.07 -14.68
CA GLY A 186 18.57 2.45 -15.68
C GLY A 186 17.12 2.86 -15.53
N GLN A 187 16.23 2.15 -16.23
CA GLN A 187 14.79 2.43 -16.23
C GLN A 187 13.99 1.51 -15.30
N GLY A 188 14.64 0.61 -14.57
CA GLY A 188 13.96 -0.27 -13.60
C GLY A 188 13.45 0.50 -12.39
N SER A 189 12.34 0.03 -11.84
CA SER A 189 11.73 0.62 -10.64
C SER A 189 11.16 -0.43 -9.71
N ILE A 190 11.04 -0.09 -8.42
CA ILE A 190 10.27 -0.84 -7.43
C ILE A 190 9.15 0.06 -6.93
N THR A 191 7.95 -0.14 -7.45
CA THR A 191 6.74 0.43 -6.86
C THR A 191 6.34 -0.43 -5.68
N SER A 192 6.19 0.15 -4.50
CA SER A 192 5.99 -0.63 -3.28
C SER A 192 4.73 -0.24 -2.52
N PHE A 193 3.98 -1.27 -2.08
CA PHE A 193 2.84 -1.13 -1.20
C PHE A 193 3.14 -1.78 0.13
N TYR A 194 3.12 -0.99 1.19
CA TYR A 194 3.31 -1.46 2.56
C TYR A 194 1.98 -1.43 3.30
N THR A 195 1.46 -2.60 3.69
CA THR A 195 0.24 -2.60 4.50
C THR A 195 0.58 -2.27 5.96
N ILE A 196 -0.26 -1.44 6.53
CA ILE A 196 -0.15 -0.96 7.91
C ILE A 196 -1.47 -1.27 8.59
N LEU A 197 -1.42 -2.07 9.64
CA LEU A 197 -2.60 -2.42 10.42
C LEU A 197 -2.88 -1.29 11.42
N ALA A 198 -4.00 -0.61 11.24
CA ALA A 198 -4.50 0.36 12.22
C ALA A 198 -5.53 -0.35 13.10
N ASP A 199 -5.20 -0.61 14.36
CA ASP A 199 -6.15 -1.16 15.33
C ASP A 199 -7.12 -0.05 15.76
N GLY A 200 -8.40 -0.18 15.36
CA GLY A 200 -9.48 0.68 15.83
C GLY A 200 -9.41 2.14 15.37
N ASP A 201 -8.91 2.40 14.16
CA ASP A 201 -8.71 3.74 13.59
C ASP A 201 -7.73 4.62 14.39
N ASP A 202 -6.83 3.99 15.18
CA ASP A 202 -5.77 4.70 15.91
C ASP A 202 -4.70 5.23 14.95
N ASN A 203 -4.93 6.45 14.47
CA ASN A 203 -3.98 7.17 13.63
C ASN A 203 -2.69 7.61 14.36
N ASN A 204 -2.61 7.41 15.68
CA ASN A 204 -1.46 7.83 16.49
C ASN A 204 -0.44 6.69 16.75
N ASP A 205 -0.50 5.59 16.00
CA ASP A 205 0.51 4.53 16.10
C ASP A 205 1.85 5.02 15.52
N PRO A 206 2.99 4.90 16.27
CA PRO A 206 4.29 5.37 15.80
C PRO A 206 4.77 4.73 14.49
N VAL A 207 4.31 3.51 14.18
CA VAL A 207 4.61 2.84 12.91
C VAL A 207 3.85 3.51 11.76
N VAL A 208 2.58 3.88 11.99
CA VAL A 208 1.76 4.63 11.02
C VAL A 208 2.39 5.98 10.73
N ASP A 209 2.73 6.74 11.78
CA ASP A 209 3.31 8.09 11.64
C ASP A 209 4.67 8.06 10.94
N THR A 210 5.55 7.14 11.36
CA THR A 210 6.88 6.98 10.75
C THR A 210 6.76 6.60 9.28
N ALA A 211 5.85 5.69 8.94
CA ALA A 211 5.64 5.28 7.56
C ALA A 211 5.07 6.44 6.72
N ARG A 212 4.04 7.14 7.21
CA ARG A 212 3.44 8.30 6.50
C ARG A 212 4.44 9.41 6.20
N ALA A 213 5.41 9.62 7.07
CA ALA A 213 6.44 10.65 6.89
C ALA A 213 7.37 10.37 5.70
N ILE A 214 7.54 9.09 5.33
CA ILE A 214 8.53 8.64 4.33
C ILE A 214 7.85 8.23 3.02
N LEU A 215 6.62 7.71 3.11
CA LEU A 215 5.86 7.24 1.96
C LEU A 215 5.39 8.39 1.07
N ASP A 216 5.32 8.14 -0.23
CA ASP A 216 4.89 9.10 -1.26
C ASP A 216 3.35 9.15 -1.41
N GLY A 217 2.62 8.53 -0.50
CA GLY A 217 1.17 8.50 -0.43
C GLY A 217 0.65 7.36 0.43
N HIS A 218 -0.65 7.34 0.65
CA HIS A 218 -1.32 6.26 1.36
C HIS A 218 -2.75 6.07 0.88
N ILE A 219 -3.22 4.83 0.96
CA ILE A 219 -4.58 4.40 0.67
C ILE A 219 -5.19 3.92 1.99
N VAL A 220 -6.29 4.51 2.39
CA VAL A 220 -7.06 4.10 3.57
C VAL A 220 -8.18 3.19 3.14
N LEU A 221 -8.33 2.02 3.77
CA LEU A 221 -9.49 1.16 3.58
C LEU A 221 -10.48 1.39 4.71
N SER A 222 -11.68 1.85 4.33
CA SER A 222 -12.74 2.25 5.24
C SER A 222 -13.60 1.05 5.67
N ARG A 223 -13.78 0.88 6.99
CA ARG A 223 -14.75 -0.08 7.52
C ARG A 223 -16.18 0.30 7.16
N LEU A 224 -16.47 1.61 7.13
CA LEU A 224 -17.79 2.12 6.75
C LEU A 224 -18.15 1.74 5.30
N ASN A 225 -17.21 1.94 4.35
CA ASN A 225 -17.42 1.55 2.96
C ASN A 225 -17.65 0.03 2.84
N ALA A 226 -16.86 -0.78 3.54
CA ALA A 226 -17.02 -2.24 3.56
C ALA A 226 -18.40 -2.65 4.13
N GLN A 227 -18.89 -1.99 5.20
CA GLN A 227 -20.21 -2.22 5.77
C GLN A 227 -21.34 -1.81 4.82
N MET A 228 -21.14 -0.81 3.99
CA MET A 228 -22.07 -0.40 2.94
C MET A 228 -22.00 -1.28 1.68
N GLY A 229 -21.11 -2.28 1.65
CA GLY A 229 -20.92 -3.15 0.48
C GLY A 229 -20.14 -2.50 -0.67
N ILE A 230 -19.46 -1.38 -0.43
CA ILE A 230 -18.65 -0.66 -1.44
C ILE A 230 -17.25 -1.29 -1.47
N TYR A 231 -16.88 -1.87 -2.62
CA TYR A 231 -15.58 -2.51 -2.84
C TYR A 231 -14.97 -2.13 -4.19
N PRO A 232 -13.63 -1.87 -4.23
CA PRO A 232 -12.70 -1.86 -3.08
C PRO A 232 -13.09 -0.80 -2.05
N ALA A 233 -12.96 -1.12 -0.76
CA ALA A 233 -13.41 -0.25 0.33
C ALA A 233 -12.45 0.96 0.55
N VAL A 234 -11.97 1.56 -0.53
CA VAL A 234 -11.05 2.69 -0.51
C VAL A 234 -11.77 3.95 -0.04
N ASP A 235 -11.21 4.58 0.98
CA ASP A 235 -11.63 5.91 1.42
C ASP A 235 -10.92 6.97 0.58
N ILE A 236 -11.61 7.47 -0.43
CA ILE A 236 -11.04 8.45 -1.36
C ILE A 236 -10.74 9.78 -0.67
N SER A 237 -11.53 10.17 0.33
CA SER A 237 -11.37 11.44 1.04
C SER A 237 -10.11 11.45 1.92
N HIS A 238 -9.76 10.32 2.53
CA HIS A 238 -8.61 10.17 3.43
C HIS A 238 -7.39 9.52 2.77
N SER A 239 -7.45 9.27 1.45
CA SER A 239 -6.34 8.70 0.68
C SER A 239 -5.66 9.75 -0.19
N ILE A 240 -4.34 9.60 -0.40
CA ILE A 240 -3.55 10.54 -1.20
C ILE A 240 -2.43 9.84 -1.97
N SER A 241 -2.24 10.22 -3.22
CA SER A 241 -1.02 9.98 -3.99
C SER A 241 -0.33 11.33 -4.21
N ARG A 242 0.87 11.51 -3.64
CA ARG A 242 1.58 12.80 -3.69
C ARG A 242 2.19 13.10 -5.06
N VAL A 243 2.31 12.10 -5.91
CA VAL A 243 2.88 12.23 -7.26
C VAL A 243 1.81 12.28 -8.36
N MET A 244 0.54 12.12 -8.01
CA MET A 244 -0.56 12.03 -8.99
C MET A 244 -0.62 13.25 -9.90
N ASP A 245 -0.47 14.46 -9.34
CA ASP A 245 -0.58 15.71 -10.07
C ASP A 245 0.47 15.84 -11.19
N ASP A 246 1.65 15.20 -11.01
CA ASP A 246 2.74 15.19 -11.99
C ASP A 246 2.59 14.08 -13.04
N LEU A 247 1.69 13.11 -12.81
CA LEU A 247 1.54 11.90 -13.65
C LEU A 247 0.38 11.96 -14.62
N ILE A 248 -0.61 12.83 -14.38
CA ILE A 248 -1.88 12.83 -15.12
C ILE A 248 -2.10 14.15 -15.86
N SER A 249 -3.01 14.14 -16.85
CA SER A 249 -3.41 15.35 -17.56
C SER A 249 -4.22 16.29 -16.66
N ALA A 250 -4.25 17.58 -17.03
CA ALA A 250 -5.04 18.59 -16.32
C ALA A 250 -6.53 18.23 -16.24
N ASP A 251 -7.10 17.71 -17.34
CA ASP A 251 -8.51 17.29 -17.40
C ASP A 251 -8.79 16.12 -16.43
N HIS A 252 -7.88 15.15 -16.34
CA HIS A 252 -7.99 14.03 -15.39
C HIS A 252 -7.91 14.54 -13.96
N LEU A 253 -6.98 15.46 -13.67
CA LEU A 253 -6.82 16.06 -12.35
C LEU A 253 -8.07 16.81 -11.91
N GLU A 254 -8.67 17.62 -12.81
CA GLU A 254 -9.90 18.33 -12.55
C GLU A 254 -11.08 17.37 -12.27
N ALA A 255 -11.24 16.34 -13.10
CA ALA A 255 -12.25 15.31 -12.91
C ALA A 255 -12.10 14.58 -11.57
N SER A 256 -10.88 14.23 -11.20
CA SER A 256 -10.61 13.55 -9.91
C SER A 256 -10.88 14.45 -8.70
N LYS A 257 -10.57 15.75 -8.80
CA LYS A 257 -10.90 16.75 -7.76
C LYS A 257 -12.42 16.91 -7.60
N LEU A 258 -13.15 16.98 -8.71
CA LEU A 258 -14.61 17.07 -8.68
C LEU A 258 -15.23 15.80 -8.07
N PHE A 259 -14.74 14.63 -8.49
CA PHE A 259 -15.17 13.35 -7.92
C PHE A 259 -14.99 13.32 -6.40
N ARG A 260 -13.81 13.69 -5.93
CA ARG A 260 -13.49 13.77 -4.49
C ARG A 260 -14.37 14.76 -3.75
N LYS A 261 -14.61 15.94 -4.34
CA LYS A 261 -15.50 16.97 -3.77
C LYS A 261 -16.91 16.41 -3.53
N HIS A 262 -17.51 15.76 -4.52
CA HIS A 262 -18.86 15.20 -4.38
C HIS A 262 -18.92 14.06 -3.34
N ILE A 263 -17.93 13.16 -3.33
CA ILE A 263 -17.87 12.08 -2.33
C ILE A 263 -17.78 12.67 -0.92
N SER A 264 -16.87 13.62 -0.69
CA SER A 264 -16.69 14.24 0.63
C SER A 264 -17.95 14.98 1.07
N SER A 265 -18.54 15.80 0.20
CA SER A 265 -19.77 16.53 0.48
C SER A 265 -20.93 15.60 0.88
N TYR A 266 -21.11 14.49 0.16
CA TYR A 266 -22.15 13.51 0.50
C TYR A 266 -21.89 12.82 1.85
N ILE A 267 -20.66 12.34 2.07
CA ILE A 267 -20.30 11.62 3.30
C ILE A 267 -20.42 12.51 4.53
N GLU A 268 -19.94 13.76 4.47
CA GLU A 268 -20.01 14.73 5.56
C GLU A 268 -21.47 15.09 5.94
N ASN A 269 -22.38 15.09 4.98
CA ASN A 269 -23.77 15.45 5.21
C ASN A 269 -24.72 14.24 5.31
N LYS A 270 -24.19 13.01 5.27
CA LYS A 270 -24.99 11.78 5.25
C LYS A 270 -25.97 11.68 6.43
N ASP A 271 -25.52 12.01 7.62
CA ASP A 271 -26.37 11.93 8.83
C ASP A 271 -27.50 12.97 8.76
N LEU A 272 -27.21 14.19 8.28
CA LEU A 272 -28.21 15.23 8.07
C LEU A 272 -29.27 14.79 7.05
N LEU A 273 -28.86 14.13 5.95
CA LEU A 273 -29.76 13.57 4.95
C LEU A 273 -30.66 12.47 5.52
N LEU A 274 -30.10 11.56 6.30
CA LEU A 274 -30.83 10.45 6.92
C LEU A 274 -31.85 10.92 7.96
N MET A 275 -31.56 12.00 8.68
CA MET A 275 -32.47 12.63 9.64
C MET A 275 -33.55 13.48 9.01
N GLY A 276 -33.56 13.65 7.67
CA GLY A 276 -34.50 14.53 6.98
C GLY A 276 -34.28 16.02 7.25
N GLY A 277 -33.09 16.39 7.74
CA GLY A 277 -32.76 17.78 8.08
C GLY A 277 -32.32 18.64 6.89
N TYR A 278 -32.27 18.07 5.69
CA TYR A 278 -31.88 18.79 4.48
C TYR A 278 -33.06 18.97 3.52
N THR A 279 -33.19 20.15 2.96
CA THR A 279 -34.19 20.45 1.91
C THR A 279 -33.46 20.74 0.60
N PRO A 280 -33.77 20.05 -0.52
CA PRO A 280 -33.17 20.33 -1.81
C PRO A 280 -33.26 21.81 -2.21
N GLY A 281 -32.17 22.33 -2.78
CA GLY A 281 -32.05 23.74 -3.15
C GLY A 281 -31.39 24.64 -2.09
N GLN A 282 -31.09 24.14 -0.91
CA GLN A 282 -30.40 24.92 0.14
C GLN A 282 -28.88 25.03 -0.15
N ASP A 283 -28.28 23.95 -0.65
CA ASP A 283 -26.88 23.88 -1.02
C ASP A 283 -26.71 23.20 -2.38
N LYS A 284 -26.27 23.97 -3.37
CA LYS A 284 -26.11 23.47 -4.75
C LYS A 284 -25.07 22.35 -4.85
N ASP A 285 -23.96 22.47 -4.12
CA ASP A 285 -22.89 21.45 -4.16
C ASP A 285 -23.36 20.13 -3.55
N LEU A 286 -24.15 20.20 -2.48
CA LEU A 286 -24.73 19.01 -1.86
C LEU A 286 -25.82 18.38 -2.74
N ASP A 287 -26.67 19.18 -3.40
CA ASP A 287 -27.65 18.68 -4.35
C ASP A 287 -26.99 17.90 -5.51
N GLU A 288 -25.89 18.45 -6.07
CA GLU A 288 -25.12 17.78 -7.11
C GLU A 288 -24.49 16.49 -6.57
N ALA A 289 -23.93 16.51 -5.35
CA ALA A 289 -23.34 15.35 -4.72
C ALA A 289 -24.35 14.23 -4.50
N ILE A 290 -25.58 14.55 -4.07
CA ILE A 290 -26.68 13.60 -3.89
C ILE A 290 -27.06 12.96 -5.23
N GLN A 291 -27.19 13.76 -6.28
CA GLN A 291 -27.56 13.29 -7.63
C GLN A 291 -26.46 12.38 -8.22
N MET A 292 -25.20 12.70 -7.98
CA MET A 292 -24.05 11.97 -8.52
C MET A 292 -23.71 10.70 -7.71
N TRP A 293 -24.11 10.62 -6.45
CA TRP A 293 -23.73 9.55 -5.53
C TRP A 293 -23.86 8.12 -6.10
N PRO A 294 -25.00 7.71 -6.72
CA PRO A 294 -25.11 6.37 -7.28
C PRO A 294 -24.05 6.08 -8.35
N LYS A 295 -23.74 7.07 -9.21
CA LYS A 295 -22.75 6.93 -10.27
C LYS A 295 -21.32 6.89 -9.73
N LEU A 296 -21.03 7.66 -8.68
CA LEU A 296 -19.72 7.69 -8.03
C LEU A 296 -19.42 6.33 -7.38
N ILE A 297 -20.40 5.73 -6.74
CA ILE A 297 -20.24 4.41 -6.10
C ILE A 297 -20.12 3.30 -7.15
N ASP A 298 -20.87 3.35 -8.24
CA ASP A 298 -20.76 2.37 -9.34
C ASP A 298 -19.40 2.45 -10.05
N PHE A 299 -18.79 3.63 -10.03
CA PHE A 299 -17.44 3.82 -10.58
C PHE A 299 -16.33 3.20 -9.70
N ILE A 300 -16.46 3.23 -8.38
CA ILE A 300 -15.48 2.67 -7.45
C ILE A 300 -15.45 1.15 -7.54
#